data_0938752fa1b3f6cfa3c1d879a65c2380
#
_entry.id   0938752fa1b3f6cfa3c1d879a65c2380
#
_cell.length_a   1.000
_cell.length_b   1.000
_cell.length_c   1.000
_cell.angle_alpha   90.00
_cell.angle_beta   90.00
_cell.angle_gamma   90.00
#
_symmetry.space_group_name_H-M   'P 1'
#
loop_
_entity.id
_entity.type
_entity.pdbx_description
1 polymer ?
#
loop_
_entity_poly.entity_id
_entity_poly.type
_entity_poly.pdbx_seq_one_letter_code
_entity_poly.pdbx_strand_id
1 'polypeptide(L)'
;MVIESLILTLEIALIATFINIPISFLCAVIATRSNNETAKFLIDIIVSLPLVLPPVVLGYFLLITFSPSGLIGGILDALGFEIVFTKFAAVLACALVSFPLMSRAFIISIQSVNKDLEKIARSLGSSNINTFFTITIRESKFGISGGILLGFARALGEFGATIIFAGNIEGVSRTIPLAIFQSIQTGDDQNLTLLILCSVILGILSVFINNILIQRSKKNKWV
;
A
#
# COMPACT_ATOMS: atom_id res chain seq x y z
N MET A 1 2.19 12.05 -23.10
CA MET A 1 1.99 10.64 -22.68
C MET A 1 2.99 10.18 -21.61
N VAL A 2 4.33 10.07 -21.84
CA VAL A 2 5.30 9.51 -20.86
C VAL A 2 5.34 10.30 -19.55
N ILE A 3 5.57 11.61 -19.59
CA ILE A 3 5.63 12.47 -18.38
C ILE A 3 4.30 12.45 -17.62
N GLU A 4 3.20 12.48 -18.32
CA GLU A 4 1.86 12.45 -17.75
C GLU A 4 1.59 11.13 -17.01
N SER A 5 1.91 9.98 -17.63
CA SER A 5 1.80 8.67 -16.99
C SER A 5 2.74 8.53 -15.79
N LEU A 6 3.93 9.15 -15.82
CA LEU A 6 4.86 9.18 -14.71
C LEU A 6 4.28 9.96 -13.52
N ILE A 7 3.80 11.17 -13.75
CA ILE A 7 3.19 12.01 -12.71
C ILE A 7 1.97 11.31 -12.12
N LEU A 8 1.10 10.77 -12.98
CA LEU A 8 -0.11 10.07 -12.55
C LEU A 8 0.21 8.83 -11.71
N THR A 9 1.23 8.06 -12.10
CA THR A 9 1.68 6.88 -11.33
C THR A 9 2.16 7.27 -9.94
N LEU A 10 2.99 8.30 -9.84
CA LEU A 10 3.51 8.79 -8.56
C LEU A 10 2.38 9.32 -7.67
N GLU A 11 1.47 10.09 -8.24
CA GLU A 11 0.34 10.65 -7.52
C GLU A 11 -0.60 9.58 -6.98
N ILE A 12 -1.01 8.62 -7.83
CA ILE A 12 -1.85 7.49 -7.44
C ILE A 12 -1.17 6.66 -6.35
N ALA A 13 0.12 6.30 -6.52
CA ALA A 13 0.85 5.51 -5.56
C ALA A 13 1.03 6.24 -4.22
N LEU A 14 1.28 7.56 -4.21
CA LEU A 14 1.36 8.36 -3.00
C LEU A 14 0.03 8.38 -2.26
N ILE A 15 -1.07 8.71 -2.95
CA ILE A 15 -2.40 8.76 -2.31
C ILE A 15 -2.78 7.39 -1.76
N ALA A 16 -2.59 6.31 -2.52
CA ALA A 16 -2.83 4.94 -2.07
C ALA A 16 -2.01 4.59 -0.81
N THR A 17 -0.73 5.00 -0.78
CA THR A 17 0.14 4.82 0.37
C THR A 17 -0.37 5.58 1.60
N PHE A 18 -0.77 6.84 1.44
CA PHE A 18 -1.33 7.65 2.53
C PHE A 18 -2.61 7.04 3.10
N ILE A 19 -3.49 6.52 2.26
CA ILE A 19 -4.72 5.82 2.69
C ILE A 19 -4.35 4.55 3.49
N ASN A 20 -3.34 3.82 3.06
CA ASN A 20 -2.94 2.56 3.68
C ASN A 20 -2.24 2.73 5.03
N ILE A 21 -1.53 3.83 5.29
CA ILE A 21 -0.79 4.05 6.54
C ILE A 21 -1.69 3.86 7.77
N PRO A 22 -2.79 4.61 7.95
CA PRO A 22 -3.63 4.47 9.14
C PRO A 22 -4.32 3.10 9.22
N ILE A 23 -4.75 2.53 8.09
CA ILE A 23 -5.43 1.24 8.04
C ILE A 23 -4.46 0.12 8.42
N SER A 24 -3.28 0.10 7.82
CA SER A 24 -2.22 -0.87 8.11
C SER A 24 -1.74 -0.77 9.56
N PHE A 25 -1.63 0.45 10.08
CA PHE A 25 -1.25 0.69 11.47
C PHE A 25 -2.32 0.15 12.43
N LEU A 26 -3.59 0.40 12.18
CA LEU A 26 -4.69 -0.13 12.96
C LEU A 26 -4.70 -1.66 12.97
N CYS A 27 -4.55 -2.28 11.79
CA CYS A 27 -4.44 -3.74 11.66
C CYS A 27 -3.25 -4.28 12.46
N ALA A 28 -2.09 -3.62 12.41
CA ALA A 28 -0.91 -4.03 13.14
C ALA A 28 -1.09 -3.91 14.66
N VAL A 29 -1.74 -2.86 15.15
CA VAL A 29 -2.06 -2.71 16.57
C VAL A 29 -3.02 -3.82 17.03
N ILE A 30 -4.09 -4.08 16.29
CA ILE A 30 -5.05 -5.15 16.64
C ILE A 30 -4.36 -6.51 16.62
N ALA A 31 -3.59 -6.83 15.59
CA ALA A 31 -2.90 -8.10 15.45
C ALA A 31 -1.87 -8.36 16.55
N THR A 32 -1.25 -7.29 17.11
CA THR A 32 -0.16 -7.43 18.09
C THR A 32 -0.57 -7.19 19.53
N ARG A 33 -1.65 -6.44 19.78
CA ARG A 33 -2.06 -5.96 21.11
C ARG A 33 -3.42 -6.44 21.56
N SER A 34 -4.26 -6.93 20.67
CA SER A 34 -5.56 -7.49 21.08
C SER A 34 -5.38 -8.75 21.91
N ASN A 35 -6.20 -8.93 22.93
CA ASN A 35 -6.32 -10.19 23.68
C ASN A 35 -7.36 -11.13 23.03
N ASN A 36 -8.08 -10.67 22.02
CA ASN A 36 -9.10 -11.44 21.33
C ASN A 36 -8.48 -12.21 20.14
N GLU A 37 -8.36 -13.52 20.28
CA GLU A 37 -7.79 -14.38 19.24
C GLU A 37 -8.62 -14.39 17.95
N THR A 38 -9.95 -14.26 18.05
CA THR A 38 -10.84 -14.13 16.89
C THR A 38 -10.52 -12.84 16.11
N ALA A 39 -10.29 -11.73 16.80
CA ALA A 39 -9.93 -10.46 16.15
C ALA A 39 -8.57 -10.57 15.43
N LYS A 40 -7.58 -11.21 16.06
CA LYS A 40 -6.27 -11.45 15.41
C LYS A 40 -6.42 -12.31 14.16
N PHE A 41 -7.18 -13.38 14.24
CA PHE A 41 -7.44 -14.28 13.12
C PHE A 41 -8.15 -13.57 11.96
N LEU A 42 -9.17 -12.75 12.25
CA LEU A 42 -9.85 -11.96 11.22
C LEU A 42 -8.93 -10.94 10.55
N ILE A 43 -8.10 -10.25 11.32
CA ILE A 43 -7.09 -9.33 10.76
C ILE A 43 -6.09 -10.10 9.89
N ASP A 44 -5.66 -11.28 10.31
CA ASP A 44 -4.75 -12.09 9.52
C ASP A 44 -5.36 -12.48 8.16
N ILE A 45 -6.64 -12.88 8.14
CA ILE A 45 -7.36 -13.16 6.90
C ILE A 45 -7.46 -11.89 6.03
N ILE A 46 -7.91 -10.77 6.59
CA ILE A 46 -8.10 -9.51 5.84
C ILE A 46 -6.78 -9.06 5.22
N VAL A 47 -5.68 -9.16 5.95
CA VAL A 47 -4.36 -8.77 5.47
C VAL A 47 -3.80 -9.78 4.46
N SER A 48 -4.07 -11.07 4.61
CA SER A 48 -3.48 -12.11 3.75
C SER A 48 -4.26 -12.34 2.47
N LEU A 49 -5.58 -12.18 2.50
CA LEU A 49 -6.45 -12.52 1.36
C LEU A 49 -6.04 -11.81 0.06
N PRO A 50 -5.76 -10.48 0.05
CA PRO A 50 -5.34 -9.82 -1.19
C PRO A 50 -3.95 -10.22 -1.70
N LEU A 51 -3.10 -10.87 -0.87
CA LEU A 51 -1.82 -11.41 -1.32
C LEU A 51 -1.97 -12.70 -2.14
N VAL A 52 -2.97 -13.49 -1.81
CA VAL A 52 -3.21 -14.80 -2.44
C VAL A 52 -4.02 -14.65 -3.72
N LEU A 53 -4.93 -13.68 -3.75
CA LEU A 53 -5.78 -13.46 -4.91
C LEU A 53 -5.02 -12.76 -6.05
N PRO A 54 -5.21 -13.20 -7.31
CA PRO A 54 -4.68 -12.47 -8.45
C PRO A 54 -5.18 -11.01 -8.46
N PRO A 55 -4.32 -10.00 -8.77
CA PRO A 55 -4.73 -8.60 -8.79
C PRO A 55 -5.93 -8.31 -9.70
N VAL A 56 -6.04 -9.01 -10.83
CA VAL A 56 -7.19 -8.91 -11.75
C VAL A 56 -8.50 -9.28 -11.06
N VAL A 57 -8.49 -10.31 -10.21
CA VAL A 57 -9.67 -10.73 -9.43
C VAL A 57 -10.06 -9.67 -8.41
N LEU A 58 -9.07 -9.06 -7.74
CA LEU A 58 -9.31 -7.95 -6.81
C LEU A 58 -9.92 -6.74 -7.53
N GLY A 59 -9.40 -6.40 -8.73
CA GLY A 59 -9.96 -5.35 -9.59
C GLY A 59 -11.41 -5.63 -9.99
N TYR A 60 -11.73 -6.88 -10.30
CA TYR A 60 -13.09 -7.30 -10.64
C TYR A 60 -14.04 -7.20 -9.43
N PHE A 61 -13.61 -7.59 -8.24
CA PHE A 61 -14.40 -7.38 -7.02
C PHE A 61 -14.67 -5.91 -6.74
N LEU A 62 -13.67 -5.05 -6.92
CA LEU A 62 -13.87 -3.60 -6.81
C LEU A 62 -14.87 -3.11 -7.85
N LEU A 63 -14.75 -3.56 -9.10
CA LEU A 63 -15.65 -3.17 -10.19
C LEU A 63 -17.10 -3.53 -9.86
N ILE A 64 -17.39 -4.76 -9.44
CA ILE A 64 -18.74 -5.19 -9.06
C ILE A 64 -19.26 -4.38 -7.87
N THR A 65 -18.41 -4.14 -6.87
CA THR A 65 -18.80 -3.47 -5.63
C THR A 65 -19.14 -2.00 -5.85
N PHE A 66 -18.35 -1.31 -6.71
CA PHE A 66 -18.47 0.13 -6.96
C PHE A 66 -19.18 0.49 -8.25
N SER A 67 -19.63 -0.48 -9.08
CA SER A 67 -20.50 -0.22 -10.24
C SER A 67 -21.85 0.35 -9.79
N PRO A 68 -22.57 1.09 -10.63
CA PRO A 68 -23.91 1.62 -10.31
C PRO A 68 -24.91 0.57 -9.82
N SER A 69 -24.78 -0.67 -10.28
CA SER A 69 -25.58 -1.82 -9.83
C SER A 69 -25.03 -2.54 -8.59
N GLY A 70 -23.86 -2.12 -8.08
CA GLY A 70 -23.18 -2.74 -6.94
C GLY A 70 -23.65 -2.21 -5.59
N LEU A 71 -23.22 -2.91 -4.51
CA LEU A 71 -23.62 -2.59 -3.13
C LEU A 71 -23.25 -1.17 -2.70
N ILE A 72 -22.03 -0.72 -3.02
CA ILE A 72 -21.54 0.62 -2.65
C ILE A 72 -21.80 1.60 -3.80
N GLY A 73 -21.57 1.16 -5.04
CA GLY A 73 -21.72 2.00 -6.22
C GLY A 73 -23.14 2.55 -6.39
N GLY A 74 -24.18 1.76 -6.13
CA GLY A 74 -25.57 2.24 -6.18
C GLY A 74 -25.88 3.37 -5.21
N ILE A 75 -25.27 3.36 -4.00
CA ILE A 75 -25.42 4.44 -3.02
C ILE A 75 -24.68 5.70 -3.49
N LEU A 76 -23.48 5.52 -4.04
CA LEU A 76 -22.65 6.63 -4.53
C LEU A 76 -23.26 7.27 -5.79
N ASP A 77 -23.80 6.46 -6.69
CA ASP A 77 -24.50 6.93 -7.89
C ASP A 77 -25.73 7.77 -7.53
N ALA A 78 -26.51 7.33 -6.53
CA ALA A 78 -27.63 8.13 -6.01
C ALA A 78 -27.20 9.47 -5.40
N LEU A 79 -25.93 9.60 -4.98
CA LEU A 79 -25.32 10.84 -4.49
C LEU A 79 -24.60 11.63 -5.61
N GLY A 80 -24.62 11.15 -6.85
CA GLY A 80 -23.97 11.77 -7.99
C GLY A 80 -22.45 11.53 -8.07
N PHE A 81 -21.92 10.50 -7.42
CA PHE A 81 -20.50 10.16 -7.43
C PHE A 81 -20.26 8.87 -8.23
N GLU A 82 -19.54 8.98 -9.33
CA GLU A 82 -19.02 7.84 -10.08
C GLU A 82 -17.57 7.57 -9.71
N ILE A 83 -17.26 6.33 -9.33
CA ILE A 83 -15.89 5.92 -8.97
C ILE A 83 -15.23 5.12 -10.10
N VAL A 84 -15.97 4.23 -10.74
CA VAL A 84 -15.44 3.32 -11.78
C VAL A 84 -14.87 4.13 -12.95
N PHE A 85 -13.73 3.67 -13.48
CA PHE A 85 -13.00 4.33 -14.59
C PHE A 85 -12.50 5.75 -14.31
N THR A 86 -12.29 6.07 -13.03
CA THR A 86 -11.71 7.35 -12.59
C THR A 86 -10.30 7.16 -12.03
N LYS A 87 -9.61 8.28 -11.80
CA LYS A 87 -8.35 8.31 -11.07
C LYS A 87 -8.50 7.72 -9.64
N PHE A 88 -9.64 7.96 -8.99
CA PHE A 88 -9.90 7.44 -7.67
C PHE A 88 -10.05 5.91 -7.67
N ALA A 89 -10.60 5.31 -8.72
CA ALA A 89 -10.60 3.86 -8.91
C ALA A 89 -9.17 3.30 -8.98
N ALA A 90 -8.25 3.98 -9.68
CA ALA A 90 -6.85 3.58 -9.74
C ALA A 90 -6.18 3.65 -8.35
N VAL A 91 -6.48 4.69 -7.57
CA VAL A 91 -6.00 4.83 -6.18
C VAL A 91 -6.51 3.67 -5.31
N LEU A 92 -7.79 3.34 -5.36
CA LEU A 92 -8.37 2.25 -4.58
C LEU A 92 -7.79 0.88 -4.97
N ALA A 93 -7.61 0.64 -6.27
CA ALA A 93 -6.96 -0.58 -6.78
C ALA A 93 -5.53 -0.71 -6.24
N CYS A 94 -4.73 0.34 -6.37
CA CYS A 94 -3.35 0.39 -5.85
C CYS A 94 -3.31 0.24 -4.32
N ALA A 95 -4.23 0.87 -3.60
CA ALA A 95 -4.32 0.77 -2.16
C ALA A 95 -4.63 -0.67 -1.73
N LEU A 96 -5.66 -1.30 -2.31
CA LEU A 96 -6.05 -2.67 -1.96
C LEU A 96 -4.91 -3.68 -2.17
N VAL A 97 -4.18 -3.57 -3.28
CA VAL A 97 -3.12 -4.53 -3.64
C VAL A 97 -1.82 -4.27 -2.85
N SER A 98 -1.54 -3.03 -2.45
CA SER A 98 -0.33 -2.69 -1.67
C SER A 98 -0.54 -2.78 -0.15
N PHE A 99 -1.78 -2.73 0.33
CA PHE A 99 -2.16 -2.82 1.74
C PHE A 99 -1.56 -4.01 2.49
N PRO A 100 -1.62 -5.26 1.99
CA PRO A 100 -1.11 -6.41 2.70
C PRO A 100 0.38 -6.31 3.02
N LEU A 101 1.19 -5.86 2.06
CA LEU A 101 2.63 -5.78 2.20
C LEU A 101 3.03 -4.76 3.27
N MET A 102 2.36 -3.59 3.28
CA MET A 102 2.54 -2.56 4.31
C MET A 102 2.10 -3.07 5.68
N SER A 103 0.93 -3.69 5.78
CA SER A 103 0.37 -4.20 7.04
C SER A 103 1.25 -5.29 7.64
N ARG A 104 1.74 -6.25 6.84
CA ARG A 104 2.66 -7.29 7.30
C ARG A 104 3.98 -6.70 7.82
N ALA A 105 4.55 -5.72 7.12
CA ALA A 105 5.75 -5.05 7.59
C ALA A 105 5.53 -4.34 8.92
N PHE A 106 4.40 -3.67 9.13
CA PHE A 106 4.05 -3.02 10.40
C PHE A 106 3.85 -4.04 11.53
N ILE A 107 3.12 -5.14 11.28
CA ILE A 107 2.91 -6.23 12.24
C ILE A 107 4.27 -6.77 12.70
N ILE A 108 5.14 -7.16 11.78
CA ILE A 108 6.46 -7.71 12.07
C ILE A 108 7.31 -6.70 12.86
N SER A 109 7.27 -5.43 12.47
CA SER A 109 8.04 -4.37 13.13
C SER A 109 7.62 -4.16 14.59
N ILE A 110 6.32 -4.14 14.86
CA ILE A 110 5.79 -3.99 16.22
C ILE A 110 6.05 -5.26 17.05
N GLN A 111 5.94 -6.45 16.46
CA GLN A 111 6.22 -7.73 17.12
C GLN A 111 7.70 -7.88 17.50
N SER A 112 8.62 -7.29 16.74
CA SER A 112 10.06 -7.38 16.97
C SER A 112 10.56 -6.53 18.15
N VAL A 113 9.72 -5.68 18.72
CA VAL A 113 10.07 -4.85 19.87
C VAL A 113 10.18 -5.74 21.13
N ASN A 114 11.28 -5.54 21.87
CA ASN A 114 11.52 -6.30 23.11
C ASN A 114 10.45 -5.95 24.16
N LYS A 115 9.63 -6.94 24.52
CA LYS A 115 8.57 -6.80 25.52
C LYS A 115 9.10 -6.45 26.93
N ASP A 116 10.36 -6.73 27.23
CA ASP A 116 10.92 -6.41 28.54
C ASP A 116 11.14 -4.91 28.70
N LEU A 117 11.47 -4.18 27.63
CA LEU A 117 11.51 -2.71 27.66
C LEU A 117 10.14 -2.11 28.03
N GLU A 118 9.06 -2.69 27.49
CA GLU A 118 7.70 -2.25 27.83
C GLU A 118 7.33 -2.58 29.28
N LYS A 119 7.75 -3.73 29.80
CA LYS A 119 7.52 -4.12 31.20
C LYS A 119 8.25 -3.17 32.15
N ILE A 120 9.54 -2.87 31.87
CA ILE A 120 10.34 -1.94 32.66
C ILE A 120 9.71 -0.56 32.69
N ALA A 121 9.31 -0.03 31.53
CA ALA A 121 8.64 1.28 31.46
C ALA A 121 7.37 1.33 32.32
N ARG A 122 6.56 0.25 32.30
CA ARG A 122 5.36 0.13 33.12
C ARG A 122 5.69 0.01 34.62
N SER A 123 6.73 -0.70 34.99
CA SER A 123 7.19 -0.79 36.38
C SER A 123 7.64 0.57 36.95
N LEU A 124 8.11 1.46 36.06
CA LEU A 124 8.47 2.85 36.37
C LEU A 124 7.28 3.81 36.36
N GLY A 125 6.03 3.30 36.25
CA GLY A 125 4.81 4.09 36.30
C GLY A 125 4.29 4.60 34.95
N SER A 126 4.88 4.19 33.82
CA SER A 126 4.35 4.56 32.49
C SER A 126 3.04 3.85 32.20
N SER A 127 2.04 4.57 31.72
CA SER A 127 0.77 3.99 31.27
C SER A 127 0.97 3.14 29.99
N ASN A 128 0.04 2.22 29.71
CA ASN A 128 0.09 1.38 28.51
C ASN A 128 0.17 2.19 27.21
N ILE A 129 -0.60 3.28 27.12
CA ILE A 129 -0.61 4.16 25.96
C ILE A 129 0.72 4.90 25.82
N ASN A 130 1.22 5.46 26.91
CA ASN A 130 2.50 6.16 26.89
C ASN A 130 3.65 5.20 26.53
N THR A 131 3.71 4.01 27.13
CA THR A 131 4.70 2.97 26.78
C THR A 131 4.64 2.59 25.30
N PHE A 132 3.45 2.47 24.75
CA PHE A 132 3.27 2.14 23.34
C PHE A 132 3.88 3.22 22.42
N PHE A 133 3.59 4.50 22.65
CA PHE A 133 4.12 5.57 21.81
C PHE A 133 5.60 5.86 22.06
N THR A 134 6.07 5.80 23.30
CA THR A 134 7.46 6.16 23.65
C THR A 134 8.45 5.02 23.44
N ILE A 135 8.03 3.76 23.58
CA ILE A 135 8.89 2.58 23.42
C ILE A 135 8.57 1.86 22.12
N THR A 136 7.34 1.33 21.97
CA THR A 136 7.01 0.43 20.85
C THR A 136 7.13 1.12 19.51
N ILE A 137 6.51 2.29 19.33
CA ILE A 137 6.56 3.03 18.07
C ILE A 137 7.99 3.53 17.80
N ARG A 138 8.67 4.00 18.81
CA ARG A 138 10.05 4.50 18.66
C ARG A 138 11.01 3.40 18.20
N GLU A 139 10.91 2.20 18.76
CA GLU A 139 11.73 1.05 18.39
C GLU A 139 11.35 0.47 17.01
N SER A 140 10.06 0.49 16.65
CA SER A 140 9.58 -0.04 15.38
C SER A 140 9.63 0.96 14.21
N LYS A 141 10.00 2.23 14.45
CA LYS A 141 9.93 3.32 13.45
C LYS A 141 10.60 3.00 12.10
N PHE A 142 11.76 2.35 12.11
CA PHE A 142 12.48 2.02 10.88
C PHE A 142 11.78 0.91 10.08
N GLY A 143 11.24 -0.09 10.77
CA GLY A 143 10.46 -1.13 10.11
C GLY A 143 9.12 -0.61 9.58
N ILE A 144 8.47 0.31 10.30
CA ILE A 144 7.27 1.01 9.83
C ILE A 144 7.61 1.84 8.59
N SER A 145 8.70 2.63 8.61
CA SER A 145 9.14 3.40 7.44
C SER A 145 9.47 2.50 6.24
N GLY A 146 10.13 1.36 6.49
CA GLY A 146 10.38 0.36 5.45
C GLY A 146 9.08 -0.23 4.88
N GLY A 147 8.10 -0.49 5.74
CA GLY A 147 6.76 -0.96 5.33
C GLY A 147 6.01 0.05 4.44
N ILE A 148 6.10 1.34 4.76
CA ILE A 148 5.54 2.42 3.92
C ILE A 148 6.17 2.40 2.54
N LEU A 149 7.50 2.31 2.45
CA LEU A 149 8.20 2.25 1.17
C LEU A 149 7.90 0.99 0.37
N LEU A 150 7.78 -0.16 1.03
CA LEU A 150 7.38 -1.41 0.37
C LEU A 150 5.96 -1.32 -0.20
N GLY A 151 5.02 -0.75 0.56
CA GLY A 151 3.67 -0.49 0.08
C GLY A 151 3.65 0.47 -1.10
N PHE A 152 4.41 1.56 -1.04
CA PHE A 152 4.55 2.52 -2.13
C PHE A 152 5.15 1.87 -3.39
N ALA A 153 6.25 1.14 -3.25
CA ALA A 153 6.88 0.43 -4.36
C ALA A 153 5.94 -0.59 -5.02
N ARG A 154 5.12 -1.29 -4.20
CA ARG A 154 4.11 -2.22 -4.71
C ARG A 154 3.00 -1.50 -5.47
N ALA A 155 2.59 -0.32 -5.02
CA ALA A 155 1.59 0.50 -5.69
C ALA A 155 2.07 1.05 -7.05
N LEU A 156 3.36 1.43 -7.17
CA LEU A 156 3.95 1.91 -8.42
C LEU A 156 3.86 0.90 -9.57
N GLY A 157 4.00 -0.39 -9.27
CA GLY A 157 3.96 -1.47 -10.26
C GLY A 157 2.59 -2.11 -10.44
N GLU A 158 1.50 -1.51 -9.92
CA GLU A 158 0.19 -2.12 -10.05
C GLU A 158 -0.37 -1.96 -11.47
N PHE A 159 -0.87 -3.08 -12.00
CA PHE A 159 -1.42 -3.19 -13.35
C PHE A 159 -2.77 -3.91 -13.36
N GLY A 160 -2.81 -5.11 -12.77
CA GLY A 160 -3.93 -6.05 -12.94
C GLY A 160 -5.26 -5.56 -12.38
N ALA A 161 -5.24 -5.00 -11.15
CA ALA A 161 -6.45 -4.45 -10.55
C ALA A 161 -6.83 -3.13 -11.21
N THR A 162 -5.84 -2.32 -11.57
CA THR A 162 -6.05 -0.99 -12.15
C THR A 162 -6.71 -1.10 -13.54
N ILE A 163 -6.23 -2.00 -14.43
CA ILE A 163 -6.80 -2.15 -15.78
C ILE A 163 -8.28 -2.53 -15.76
N ILE A 164 -8.69 -3.36 -14.78
CA ILE A 164 -10.08 -3.83 -14.69
C ILE A 164 -10.99 -2.78 -14.05
N PHE A 165 -10.55 -2.11 -12.99
CA PHE A 165 -11.40 -1.21 -12.20
C PHE A 165 -11.34 0.24 -12.65
N ALA A 166 -10.13 0.73 -13.00
CA ALA A 166 -9.93 2.12 -13.43
C ALA A 166 -9.79 2.29 -14.95
N GLY A 167 -9.61 1.18 -15.68
CA GLY A 167 -9.39 1.20 -17.13
C GLY A 167 -8.00 1.72 -17.51
N ASN A 168 -7.84 2.02 -18.83
CA ASN A 168 -6.61 2.58 -19.40
C ASN A 168 -6.91 3.89 -20.12
N ILE A 169 -7.32 4.91 -19.36
CA ILE A 169 -7.77 6.20 -19.90
C ILE A 169 -6.64 7.21 -19.78
N GLU A 170 -6.23 7.78 -20.92
CA GLU A 170 -5.16 8.78 -21.00
C GLU A 170 -5.52 10.03 -20.17
N GLY A 171 -4.57 10.52 -19.39
CA GLY A 171 -4.77 11.67 -18.50
C GLY A 171 -5.60 11.40 -17.24
N VAL A 172 -6.26 10.25 -17.14
CA VAL A 172 -7.16 9.91 -16.03
C VAL A 172 -6.63 8.76 -15.16
N SER A 173 -6.40 7.59 -15.79
CA SER A 173 -6.02 6.36 -15.07
C SER A 173 -4.82 5.64 -15.67
N ARG A 174 -4.28 6.10 -16.81
CA ARG A 174 -3.13 5.47 -17.49
C ARG A 174 -1.84 5.66 -16.73
N THR A 175 -1.54 4.74 -15.82
CA THR A 175 -0.25 4.65 -15.13
C THR A 175 0.87 4.13 -16.05
N ILE A 176 2.15 4.21 -15.61
CA ILE A 176 3.30 3.66 -16.40
C ILE A 176 3.07 2.20 -16.81
N PRO A 177 2.67 1.24 -15.93
CA PRO A 177 2.40 -0.13 -16.36
C PRO A 177 1.32 -0.23 -17.46
N LEU A 178 0.27 0.58 -17.35
CA LEU A 178 -0.79 0.64 -18.38
C LEU A 178 -0.32 1.29 -19.67
N ALA A 179 0.51 2.32 -19.60
CA ALA A 179 1.13 2.97 -20.76
C ALA A 179 2.10 2.02 -21.49
N ILE A 180 2.91 1.25 -20.76
CA ILE A 180 3.78 0.20 -21.32
C ILE A 180 2.92 -0.83 -22.07
N PHE A 181 1.88 -1.33 -21.45
CA PHE A 181 0.95 -2.29 -22.07
C PHE A 181 0.33 -1.72 -23.35
N GLN A 182 -0.11 -0.47 -23.32
CA GLN A 182 -0.67 0.23 -24.48
C GLN A 182 0.37 0.35 -25.63
N SER A 183 1.60 0.78 -25.30
CA SER A 183 2.67 0.93 -26.30
C SER A 183 3.03 -0.40 -26.97
N ILE A 184 3.03 -1.51 -26.21
CA ILE A 184 3.23 -2.87 -26.78
C ILE A 184 2.09 -3.21 -27.76
N GLN A 185 0.84 -2.91 -27.43
CA GLN A 185 -0.31 -3.22 -28.27
C GLN A 185 -0.34 -2.38 -29.57
N THR A 186 0.13 -1.14 -29.50
CA THR A 186 0.11 -0.21 -30.66
C THR A 186 1.39 -0.20 -31.46
N GLY A 187 2.46 -0.88 -31.00
CA GLY A 187 3.77 -0.87 -31.69
C GLY A 187 4.52 0.46 -31.58
N ASP A 188 4.26 1.24 -30.51
CA ASP A 188 4.96 2.52 -30.26
C ASP A 188 6.29 2.30 -29.51
N ASP A 189 7.30 1.87 -30.25
CA ASP A 189 8.61 1.50 -29.69
C ASP A 189 9.36 2.67 -29.05
N GLN A 190 9.16 3.91 -29.50
CA GLN A 190 9.82 5.08 -28.93
C GLN A 190 9.34 5.36 -27.51
N ASN A 191 8.03 5.44 -27.32
CA ASN A 191 7.45 5.66 -25.99
C ASN A 191 7.65 4.44 -25.09
N LEU A 192 7.59 3.22 -25.63
CA LEU A 192 7.83 1.98 -24.90
C LEU A 192 9.18 1.98 -24.19
N THR A 193 10.25 2.29 -24.94
CA THR A 193 11.62 2.31 -24.38
C THR A 193 11.76 3.32 -23.24
N LEU A 194 11.22 4.54 -23.41
CA LEU A 194 11.25 5.58 -22.38
C LEU A 194 10.45 5.17 -21.13
N LEU A 195 9.26 4.59 -21.29
CA LEU A 195 8.42 4.13 -20.18
C LEU A 195 9.10 3.01 -19.39
N ILE A 196 9.74 2.05 -20.07
CA ILE A 196 10.50 0.98 -19.41
C ILE A 196 11.66 1.58 -18.61
N LEU A 197 12.45 2.50 -19.18
CA LEU A 197 13.55 3.15 -18.48
C LEU A 197 13.03 3.91 -17.23
N CYS A 198 11.96 4.67 -17.34
CA CYS A 198 11.34 5.35 -16.21
C CYS A 198 10.90 4.36 -15.12
N SER A 199 10.26 3.26 -15.50
CA SER A 199 9.83 2.22 -14.56
C SER A 199 11.00 1.59 -13.82
N VAL A 200 12.08 1.24 -14.52
CA VAL A 200 13.30 0.66 -13.93
C VAL A 200 13.96 1.64 -12.97
N ILE A 201 14.08 2.92 -13.35
CA ILE A 201 14.66 3.96 -12.49
C ILE A 201 13.84 4.12 -11.21
N LEU A 202 12.50 4.20 -11.31
CA LEU A 202 11.62 4.29 -10.13
C LEU A 202 11.76 3.06 -9.22
N GLY A 203 11.85 1.87 -9.81
CA GLY A 203 12.07 0.62 -9.05
C GLY A 203 13.41 0.64 -8.30
N ILE A 204 14.51 0.99 -8.98
CA ILE A 204 15.84 1.09 -8.37
C ILE A 204 15.84 2.13 -7.24
N LEU A 205 15.27 3.31 -7.46
CA LEU A 205 15.20 4.37 -6.45
C LEU A 205 14.42 3.89 -5.22
N SER A 206 13.28 3.22 -5.40
CA SER A 206 12.48 2.67 -4.30
C SER A 206 13.26 1.65 -3.47
N VAL A 207 13.97 0.72 -4.12
CA VAL A 207 14.82 -0.28 -3.44
C VAL A 207 16.00 0.38 -2.74
N PHE A 208 16.65 1.36 -3.37
CA PHE A 208 17.79 2.08 -2.81
C PHE A 208 17.40 2.83 -1.52
N ILE A 209 16.30 3.57 -1.56
CA ILE A 209 15.77 4.29 -0.38
C ILE A 209 15.43 3.30 0.74
N ASN A 210 14.79 2.18 0.41
CA ASN A 210 14.46 1.14 1.39
C ASN A 210 15.73 0.57 2.06
N ASN A 211 16.77 0.27 1.29
CA ASN A 211 18.04 -0.22 1.83
C ASN A 211 18.72 0.77 2.78
N ILE A 212 18.71 2.07 2.46
CA ILE A 212 19.24 3.11 3.34
C ILE A 212 18.50 3.12 4.69
N LEU A 213 17.17 3.01 4.69
CA LEU A 213 16.39 2.98 5.93
C LEU A 213 16.68 1.74 6.76
N ILE A 214 16.79 0.57 6.14
CA ILE A 214 17.13 -0.68 6.83
C ILE A 214 18.53 -0.61 7.46
N GLN A 215 19.53 -0.07 6.74
CA GLN A 215 20.89 0.08 7.26
C GLN A 215 20.94 1.04 8.46
N ARG A 216 20.20 2.14 8.42
CA ARG A 216 20.08 3.06 9.56
C ARG A 216 19.43 2.40 10.78
N SER A 217 18.48 1.49 10.55
CA SER A 217 17.85 0.69 11.61
C SER A 217 18.86 -0.19 12.36
N LYS A 218 19.75 -0.86 11.61
CA LYS A 218 20.79 -1.74 12.21
C LYS A 218 21.82 -0.96 13.02
N LYS A 219 22.22 0.21 12.55
CA LYS A 219 23.25 1.04 13.21
C LYS A 219 22.79 1.62 14.56
N ASN A 220 21.49 1.90 14.71
CA ASN A 220 20.92 2.44 15.95
C ASN A 220 20.60 1.38 17.03
N LYS A 221 20.69 0.08 16.73
CA LYS A 221 20.49 -0.99 17.73
C LYS A 221 21.76 -1.28 18.59
N TRP A 222 22.88 -0.67 18.26
CA TRP A 222 24.18 -0.91 18.93
C TRP A 222 24.71 0.31 19.71
N VAL A 223 23.89 1.34 19.90
CA VAL A 223 24.12 2.51 20.77
C VAL A 223 23.00 2.59 21.79
#